data_7df32c75aa432c08b08ad0062f959f05
#
_entry.id   7df32c75aa432c08b08ad0062f959f05
#
_cell.length_a   1.000
_cell.length_b   1.000
_cell.length_c   1.000
_cell.angle_alpha   90.00
_cell.angle_beta   90.00
_cell.angle_gamma   90.00
#
_symmetry.space_group_name_H-M   'P 1'
#
loop_
_entity.id
_entity.type
_entity.pdbx_description
1 polymer ?
#
loop_
_entity_poly.entity_id
_entity_poly.type
_entity_poly.pdbx_seq_one_letter_code
_entity_poly.pdbx_strand_id
1 'polypeptide(L)'
;MIGIIGAMDIEVEGLISAMSNEEEKKISGIVFHSGKIGDKECVVAKCGVGKVNAAVCTQTMILEYQPECIINTGIGGATSLETKIGDVVIATEVVQHDMDTTALGDAPAMLFLHNGEYDKIPCDKALSEKIISACKSCGIEPRLGIVATGDRFIAGNGERIK
;
A
#
# COMPACT_ATOMS: atom_id res chain seq x y z
N MET A 1 10.02 -14.58 -0.04
CA MET A 1 8.82 -14.24 -0.87
C MET A 1 8.39 -12.82 -0.59
N ILE A 2 7.98 -12.08 -1.61
CA ILE A 2 7.50 -10.69 -1.49
C ILE A 2 5.97 -10.69 -1.63
N GLY A 3 5.26 -10.11 -0.68
CA GLY A 3 3.83 -9.85 -0.78
C GLY A 3 3.55 -8.52 -1.49
N ILE A 4 2.56 -8.49 -2.38
CA ILE A 4 2.15 -7.25 -3.06
C ILE A 4 0.62 -7.19 -3.04
N ILE A 5 0.09 -6.07 -2.58
CA ILE A 5 -1.35 -5.80 -2.56
C ILE A 5 -1.67 -4.52 -3.33
N GLY A 6 -2.79 -4.53 -4.02
CA GLY A 6 -3.40 -3.35 -4.63
C GLY A 6 -4.91 -3.41 -4.45
N ALA A 7 -5.58 -2.27 -4.43
CA ALA A 7 -7.01 -2.20 -4.18
C ALA A 7 -7.86 -2.61 -5.40
N MET A 8 -7.37 -2.37 -6.60
CA MET A 8 -8.10 -2.53 -7.86
C MET A 8 -7.36 -3.42 -8.86
N ASP A 9 -8.08 -4.01 -9.81
CA ASP A 9 -7.49 -4.87 -10.84
C ASP A 9 -6.38 -4.15 -11.62
N ILE A 10 -6.60 -2.92 -12.04
CA ILE A 10 -5.64 -2.11 -12.78
C ILE A 10 -4.30 -1.89 -12.03
N GLU A 11 -4.30 -2.01 -10.71
CA GLU A 11 -3.10 -1.83 -9.89
C GLU A 11 -2.25 -3.10 -9.78
N VAL A 12 -2.84 -4.28 -10.02
CA VAL A 12 -2.18 -5.58 -9.84
C VAL A 12 -2.08 -6.42 -11.11
N GLU A 13 -2.94 -6.19 -12.11
CA GLU A 13 -3.01 -7.02 -13.33
C GLU A 13 -1.68 -7.08 -14.10
N GLY A 14 -0.95 -5.97 -14.16
CA GLY A 14 0.36 -5.91 -14.81
C GLY A 14 1.40 -6.77 -14.08
N LEU A 15 1.34 -6.83 -12.75
CA LEU A 15 2.21 -7.68 -11.94
C LEU A 15 1.87 -9.14 -12.11
N ILE A 16 0.57 -9.49 -12.06
CA ILE A 16 0.10 -10.86 -12.27
C ILE A 16 0.48 -11.34 -13.67
N SER A 17 0.25 -10.53 -14.69
CA SER A 17 0.62 -10.85 -16.08
C SER A 17 2.12 -11.05 -16.30
N ALA A 18 2.96 -10.46 -15.46
CA ALA A 18 4.42 -10.62 -15.50
C ALA A 18 4.92 -11.86 -14.74
N MET A 19 4.03 -12.59 -14.06
CA MET A 19 4.41 -13.78 -13.30
C MET A 19 4.69 -14.98 -14.20
N SER A 20 5.68 -15.75 -13.83
CA SER A 20 5.93 -17.10 -14.34
C SER A 20 5.62 -18.13 -13.24
N ASN A 21 5.23 -19.33 -13.63
CA ASN A 21 4.80 -20.40 -12.73
C ASN A 21 3.68 -19.93 -11.77
N GLU A 22 2.74 -19.17 -12.29
CA GLU A 22 1.65 -18.60 -11.52
C GLU A 22 0.69 -19.69 -11.07
N GLU A 23 0.36 -19.64 -9.78
CA GLU A 23 -0.65 -20.48 -9.14
C GLU A 23 -1.69 -19.60 -8.45
N GLU A 24 -2.95 -19.90 -8.66
CA GLU A 24 -4.08 -19.18 -8.09
C GLU A 24 -4.66 -19.93 -6.90
N LYS A 25 -4.82 -19.24 -5.76
CA LYS A 25 -5.49 -19.79 -4.57
C LYS A 25 -6.52 -18.82 -4.05
N LYS A 26 -7.77 -19.27 -3.89
CA LYS A 26 -8.83 -18.45 -3.30
C LYS A 26 -8.99 -18.73 -1.82
N ILE A 27 -8.87 -17.70 -0.98
CA ILE A 27 -9.00 -17.79 0.48
C ILE A 27 -9.90 -16.65 0.96
N SER A 28 -10.95 -16.96 1.70
CA SER A 28 -11.92 -16.00 2.23
C SER A 28 -12.50 -15.04 1.17
N GLY A 29 -12.65 -15.53 -0.06
CA GLY A 29 -13.15 -14.74 -1.18
C GLY A 29 -12.10 -13.93 -1.94
N ILE A 30 -10.89 -13.79 -1.39
CA ILE A 30 -9.77 -13.10 -2.03
C ILE A 30 -8.97 -14.10 -2.86
N VAL A 31 -8.59 -13.70 -4.06
CA VAL A 31 -7.71 -14.50 -4.93
C VAL A 31 -6.28 -14.04 -4.74
N PHE A 32 -5.40 -14.98 -4.44
CA PHE A 32 -3.96 -14.80 -4.30
C PHE A 32 -3.26 -15.48 -5.48
N HIS A 33 -2.42 -14.75 -6.18
CA HIS A 33 -1.60 -15.23 -7.29
C HIS A 33 -0.17 -15.38 -6.78
N SER A 34 0.34 -16.60 -6.71
CA SER A 34 1.73 -16.86 -6.29
C SER A 34 2.56 -17.36 -7.46
N GLY A 35 3.81 -16.93 -7.55
CA GLY A 35 4.70 -17.28 -8.66
C GLY A 35 5.97 -16.46 -8.62
N LYS A 36 6.61 -16.25 -9.78
CA LYS A 36 7.86 -15.49 -9.87
C LYS A 36 7.71 -14.28 -10.78
N ILE A 37 8.20 -13.13 -10.33
CA ILE A 37 8.42 -11.96 -11.17
C ILE A 37 9.95 -11.79 -11.30
N GLY A 38 10.47 -12.06 -12.51
CA GLY A 38 11.91 -12.23 -12.71
C GLY A 38 12.45 -13.43 -11.92
N ASP A 39 13.39 -13.19 -11.02
CA ASP A 39 13.99 -14.19 -10.12
C ASP A 39 13.34 -14.22 -8.72
N LYS A 40 12.40 -13.35 -8.43
CA LYS A 40 11.80 -13.18 -7.09
C LYS A 40 10.48 -13.93 -6.96
N GLU A 41 10.35 -14.70 -5.89
CA GLU A 41 9.08 -15.29 -5.50
C GLU A 41 8.17 -14.20 -4.93
N CYS A 42 6.97 -14.12 -5.48
CA CYS A 42 5.98 -13.12 -5.12
C CYS A 42 4.61 -13.77 -4.88
N VAL A 43 3.82 -13.13 -4.04
CA VAL A 43 2.37 -13.33 -3.97
C VAL A 43 1.69 -11.99 -4.17
N VAL A 44 0.79 -11.92 -5.15
CA VAL A 44 0.05 -10.70 -5.51
C VAL A 44 -1.43 -10.92 -5.26
N ALA A 45 -2.09 -9.94 -4.68
CA ALA A 45 -3.53 -10.01 -4.47
C ALA A 45 -4.21 -8.65 -4.68
N LYS A 46 -5.42 -8.68 -5.27
CA LYS A 46 -6.35 -7.56 -5.22
C LYS A 46 -7.07 -7.60 -3.87
N CYS A 47 -6.79 -6.65 -3.00
CA CYS A 47 -7.41 -6.59 -1.69
C CYS A 47 -8.83 -6.01 -1.68
N GLY A 48 -9.19 -5.19 -2.68
CA GLY A 48 -10.41 -4.38 -2.67
C GLY A 48 -10.19 -3.02 -2.02
N VAL A 49 -11.13 -2.12 -2.24
CA VAL A 49 -11.08 -0.73 -1.76
C VAL A 49 -11.44 -0.66 -0.27
N GLY A 50 -10.72 0.17 0.48
CA GLY A 50 -10.99 0.47 1.89
C GLY A 50 -10.07 -0.29 2.86
N LYS A 51 -9.89 0.31 4.04
CA LYS A 51 -8.94 -0.16 5.06
C LYS A 51 -9.23 -1.57 5.56
N VAL A 52 -10.51 -1.91 5.73
CA VAL A 52 -10.93 -3.24 6.20
C VAL A 52 -10.54 -4.31 5.20
N ASN A 53 -10.79 -4.09 3.90
CA ASN A 53 -10.41 -5.03 2.85
C ASN A 53 -8.89 -5.20 2.79
N ALA A 54 -8.14 -4.11 2.86
CA ALA A 54 -6.68 -4.14 2.89
C ALA A 54 -6.15 -4.93 4.11
N ALA A 55 -6.73 -4.71 5.30
CA ALA A 55 -6.33 -5.40 6.52
C ALA A 55 -6.60 -6.91 6.46
N VAL A 56 -7.80 -7.32 5.99
CA VAL A 56 -8.15 -8.73 5.84
C VAL A 56 -7.25 -9.43 4.83
N CYS A 57 -7.01 -8.80 3.69
CA CYS A 57 -6.12 -9.34 2.66
C CYS A 57 -4.69 -9.49 3.18
N THR A 58 -4.16 -8.45 3.80
CA THR A 58 -2.80 -8.44 4.37
C THR A 58 -2.63 -9.50 5.45
N GLN A 59 -3.58 -9.60 6.39
CA GLN A 59 -3.53 -10.61 7.44
C GLN A 59 -3.60 -12.04 6.87
N THR A 60 -4.47 -12.26 5.89
CA THR A 60 -4.56 -13.57 5.21
C THR A 60 -3.25 -13.91 4.49
N MET A 61 -2.67 -12.93 3.77
CA MET A 61 -1.40 -13.10 3.08
C MET A 61 -0.27 -13.47 4.05
N ILE A 62 -0.19 -12.81 5.21
CA ILE A 62 0.81 -13.08 6.24
C ILE A 62 0.68 -14.51 6.76
N LEU A 63 -0.53 -14.96 7.08
CA LEU A 63 -0.76 -16.28 7.65
C LEU A 63 -0.49 -17.42 6.66
N GLU A 64 -0.87 -17.22 5.40
CA GLU A 64 -0.83 -18.29 4.39
C GLU A 64 0.51 -18.37 3.63
N TYR A 65 1.17 -17.24 3.41
CA TYR A 65 2.36 -17.15 2.55
C TYR A 65 3.62 -16.72 3.29
N GLN A 66 3.49 -16.14 4.50
CA GLN A 66 4.61 -15.68 5.34
C GLN A 66 5.65 -14.83 4.57
N PRO A 67 5.21 -13.78 3.84
CA PRO A 67 6.13 -12.96 3.05
C PRO A 67 7.12 -12.23 3.96
N GLU A 68 8.35 -12.03 3.48
CA GLU A 68 9.40 -11.27 4.17
C GLU A 68 9.07 -9.78 4.28
N CYS A 69 8.34 -9.28 3.31
CA CYS A 69 7.84 -7.91 3.27
C CYS A 69 6.56 -7.83 2.45
N ILE A 70 5.78 -6.76 2.66
CA ILE A 70 4.58 -6.47 1.89
C ILE A 70 4.72 -5.07 1.29
N ILE A 71 4.43 -4.98 0.00
CA ILE A 71 4.37 -3.72 -0.75
C ILE A 71 2.90 -3.45 -1.07
N ASN A 72 2.40 -2.31 -0.60
CA ASN A 72 1.13 -1.79 -1.08
C ASN A 72 1.41 -0.87 -2.28
N THR A 73 0.82 -1.20 -3.42
CA THR A 73 0.96 -0.40 -4.65
C THR A 73 -0.41 0.05 -5.14
N GLY A 74 -0.48 1.24 -5.73
CA GLY A 74 -1.75 1.74 -6.23
C GLY A 74 -1.69 3.18 -6.69
N ILE A 75 -2.87 3.72 -6.99
CA ILE A 75 -3.07 5.07 -7.48
C ILE A 75 -3.50 5.95 -6.30
N GLY A 76 -2.80 7.05 -6.08
CA GLY A 76 -3.10 8.04 -5.05
C GLY A 76 -3.54 9.39 -5.62
N GLY A 77 -4.38 10.10 -4.88
CA GLY A 77 -4.71 11.50 -5.16
C GLY A 77 -3.60 12.43 -4.64
N ALA A 78 -3.13 13.35 -5.47
CA ALA A 78 -2.15 14.34 -5.05
C ALA A 78 -2.79 15.44 -4.17
N THR A 79 -2.27 15.61 -2.97
CA THR A 79 -2.64 16.73 -2.07
C THR A 79 -1.67 17.91 -2.20
N SER A 80 -0.44 17.66 -2.65
CA SER A 80 0.56 18.70 -2.95
C SER A 80 0.34 19.28 -4.34
N LEU A 81 0.54 20.60 -4.46
CA LEU A 81 0.50 21.30 -5.76
C LEU A 81 1.72 20.98 -6.65
N GLU A 82 2.77 20.42 -6.05
CA GLU A 82 3.99 20.07 -6.77
C GLU A 82 3.93 18.68 -7.42
N THR A 83 2.98 17.83 -6.96
CA THR A 83 2.81 16.48 -7.49
C THR A 83 1.94 16.51 -8.74
N LYS A 84 2.39 15.85 -9.81
CA LYS A 84 1.73 15.79 -11.10
C LYS A 84 1.21 14.37 -11.38
N ILE A 85 0.26 14.27 -12.30
CA ILE A 85 -0.20 12.97 -12.81
C ILE A 85 1.00 12.25 -13.46
N GLY A 86 1.21 11.00 -13.04
CA GLY A 86 2.33 10.19 -13.50
C GLY A 86 3.57 10.23 -12.59
N ASP A 87 3.60 11.11 -11.58
CA ASP A 87 4.65 11.06 -10.57
C ASP A 87 4.54 9.78 -9.74
N VAL A 88 5.69 9.18 -9.45
CA VAL A 88 5.80 8.06 -8.52
C VAL A 88 6.14 8.60 -7.14
N VAL A 89 5.34 8.22 -6.15
CA VAL A 89 5.58 8.60 -4.75
C VAL A 89 5.89 7.34 -3.93
N ILE A 90 6.98 7.37 -3.19
CA ILE A 90 7.35 6.33 -2.23
C ILE A 90 7.04 6.85 -0.84
N ALA A 91 6.16 6.15 -0.13
CA ALA A 91 5.78 6.52 1.22
C ALA A 91 6.95 6.37 2.18
N THR A 92 7.23 7.41 2.96
CA THR A 92 8.12 7.35 4.13
C THR A 92 7.35 6.99 5.39
N GLU A 93 6.09 7.43 5.44
CA GLU A 93 5.15 7.20 6.53
C GLU A 93 3.73 7.09 5.95
N VAL A 94 2.86 6.44 6.68
CA VAL A 94 1.42 6.41 6.38
C VAL A 94 0.61 6.96 7.55
N VAL A 95 -0.46 7.69 7.25
CA VAL A 95 -1.38 8.25 8.25
C VAL A 95 -2.81 7.85 7.94
N GLN A 96 -3.55 7.47 8.97
CA GLN A 96 -5.00 7.24 8.85
C GLN A 96 -5.74 8.52 9.22
N HIS A 97 -5.95 9.40 8.23
CA HIS A 97 -6.41 10.77 8.44
C HIS A 97 -7.84 10.88 8.99
N ASP A 98 -8.64 9.84 8.85
CA ASP A 98 -10.04 9.80 9.29
C ASP A 98 -10.25 9.05 10.62
N MET A 99 -9.17 8.66 11.30
CA MET A 99 -9.25 8.14 12.66
C MET A 99 -9.45 9.29 13.64
N ASP A 100 -10.53 9.25 14.38
CA ASP A 100 -10.89 10.32 15.32
C ASP A 100 -11.35 9.74 16.66
N THR A 101 -10.50 9.85 17.65
CA THR A 101 -10.75 9.54 19.06
C THR A 101 -10.61 10.79 19.95
N THR A 102 -10.73 11.99 19.35
CA THR A 102 -10.59 13.26 20.08
C THR A 102 -11.61 13.43 21.22
N ALA A 103 -12.78 12.79 21.11
CA ALA A 103 -13.76 12.74 22.20
C ALA A 103 -13.25 12.01 23.45
N LEU A 104 -12.19 11.18 23.32
CA LEU A 104 -11.51 10.52 24.45
C LEU A 104 -10.31 11.32 24.96
N GLY A 105 -9.97 12.44 24.31
CA GLY A 105 -8.85 13.29 24.67
C GLY A 105 -7.59 13.09 23.83
N ASP A 106 -7.64 12.23 22.81
CA ASP A 106 -6.50 11.93 21.95
C ASP A 106 -6.27 13.02 20.89
N ALA A 107 -5.08 13.02 20.30
CA ALA A 107 -4.82 13.83 19.10
C ALA A 107 -5.52 13.24 17.88
N PRO A 108 -5.92 14.06 16.88
CA PRO A 108 -6.46 13.56 15.61
C PRO A 108 -5.50 12.58 14.92
N ALA A 109 -6.05 11.59 14.22
CA ALA A 109 -5.32 10.55 13.50
C ALA A 109 -4.43 9.62 14.35
N MET A 110 -4.59 9.65 15.67
CA MET A 110 -3.84 8.78 16.59
C MET A 110 -4.30 7.32 16.45
N LEU A 111 -3.35 6.41 16.31
CA LEU A 111 -3.57 4.98 16.25
C LEU A 111 -2.98 4.29 17.47
N PHE A 112 -3.77 3.44 18.12
CA PHE A 112 -3.36 2.63 19.25
C PHE A 112 -3.12 1.20 18.77
N LEU A 113 -1.87 0.84 18.55
CA LEU A 113 -1.46 -0.48 18.10
C LEU A 113 -0.86 -1.28 19.25
N HIS A 114 -0.73 -2.60 19.07
CA HIS A 114 -0.15 -3.47 20.11
C HIS A 114 1.29 -3.12 20.52
N ASN A 115 2.03 -2.43 19.65
CA ASN A 115 3.42 -2.04 19.84
C ASN A 115 3.61 -0.55 20.11
N GLY A 116 2.55 0.22 20.28
CA GLY A 116 2.64 1.65 20.60
C GLY A 116 1.51 2.51 20.05
N GLU A 117 1.68 3.82 20.26
CA GLU A 117 0.79 4.87 19.80
C GLU A 117 1.47 5.63 18.65
N TYR A 118 0.74 5.86 17.57
CA TYR A 118 1.29 6.45 16.36
C TYR A 118 0.31 7.46 15.76
N ASP A 119 0.77 8.67 15.51
CA ASP A 119 0.09 9.62 14.61
C ASP A 119 0.41 9.29 13.14
N LYS A 120 1.59 8.72 12.89
CA LYS A 120 2.05 8.23 11.59
C LYS A 120 2.82 6.93 11.76
N ILE A 121 2.59 5.97 10.89
CA ILE A 121 3.28 4.70 10.90
C ILE A 121 4.46 4.79 9.92
N PRO A 122 5.71 4.59 10.36
CA PRO A 122 6.86 4.60 9.47
C PRO A 122 6.85 3.41 8.53
N CYS A 123 7.20 3.64 7.27
CA CYS A 123 7.47 2.58 6.30
C CYS A 123 8.87 2.00 6.50
N ASP A 124 9.08 0.77 6.02
CA ASP A 124 10.40 0.14 6.07
C ASP A 124 11.40 0.90 5.22
N LYS A 125 12.42 1.47 5.88
CA LYS A 125 13.41 2.32 5.23
C LYS A 125 14.27 1.55 4.23
N ALA A 126 14.68 0.32 4.57
CA ALA A 126 15.55 -0.46 3.71
C ALA A 126 14.82 -0.92 2.43
N LEU A 127 13.53 -1.26 2.55
CA LEU A 127 12.69 -1.57 1.40
C LEU A 127 12.45 -0.31 0.54
N SER A 128 12.15 0.83 1.16
CA SER A 128 11.98 2.10 0.45
C SER A 128 13.22 2.48 -0.35
N GLU A 129 14.43 2.34 0.21
CA GLU A 129 15.69 2.62 -0.48
C GLU A 129 15.89 1.70 -1.70
N LYS A 130 15.52 0.41 -1.59
CA LYS A 130 15.56 -0.53 -2.72
C LYS A 130 14.60 -0.12 -3.84
N ILE A 131 13.37 0.29 -3.49
CA ILE A 131 12.37 0.73 -4.46
C ILE A 131 12.82 2.03 -5.14
N ILE A 132 13.37 2.99 -4.39
CA ILE A 132 13.96 4.23 -4.94
C ILE A 132 15.04 3.89 -5.97
N SER A 133 15.95 2.98 -5.62
CA SER A 133 17.02 2.55 -6.52
C SER A 133 16.47 1.90 -7.79
N ALA A 134 15.44 1.05 -7.65
CA ALA A 134 14.77 0.43 -8.78
C ALA A 134 14.07 1.47 -9.69
N CYS A 135 13.38 2.45 -9.14
CA CYS A 135 12.78 3.55 -9.91
C CYS A 135 13.84 4.29 -10.72
N LYS A 136 14.96 4.66 -10.10
CA LYS A 136 16.06 5.35 -10.77
C LYS A 136 16.68 4.52 -11.90
N SER A 137 16.82 3.22 -11.72
CA SER A 137 17.32 2.33 -12.78
C SER A 137 16.37 2.25 -13.99
N CYS A 138 15.08 2.54 -13.77
CA CYS A 138 14.08 2.65 -14.84
C CYS A 138 13.93 4.08 -15.40
N GLY A 139 14.79 5.02 -14.99
CA GLY A 139 14.72 6.43 -15.42
C GLY A 139 13.61 7.23 -14.74
N ILE A 140 13.06 6.72 -13.65
CA ILE A 140 12.01 7.38 -12.85
C ILE A 140 12.65 8.02 -11.64
N GLU A 141 12.48 9.33 -11.45
CA GLU A 141 12.88 10.00 -10.21
C GLU A 141 11.67 10.05 -9.26
N PRO A 142 11.64 9.19 -8.23
CA PRO A 142 10.50 9.12 -7.33
C PRO A 142 10.53 10.27 -6.32
N ARG A 143 9.35 10.71 -5.91
CA ARG A 143 9.18 11.62 -4.77
C ARG A 143 9.05 10.83 -3.49
N LEU A 144 9.45 11.43 -2.38
CA LEU A 144 9.22 10.89 -1.04
C LEU A 144 8.11 11.70 -0.37
N GLY A 145 7.22 11.02 0.35
CA GLY A 145 6.14 11.72 1.02
C GLY A 145 5.36 10.85 1.99
N ILE A 146 4.42 11.49 2.68
CA ILE A 146 3.48 10.82 3.57
C ILE A 146 2.24 10.45 2.75
N VAL A 147 1.79 9.20 2.86
CA VAL A 147 0.55 8.74 2.25
C VAL A 147 -0.56 8.74 3.29
N ALA A 148 -1.62 9.53 3.04
CA ALA A 148 -2.81 9.54 3.87
C ALA A 148 -3.84 8.55 3.33
N THR A 149 -4.39 7.72 4.22
CA THR A 149 -5.46 6.77 3.91
C THR A 149 -6.72 7.08 4.73
N GLY A 150 -7.87 6.69 4.19
CA GLY A 150 -9.16 6.80 4.86
C GLY A 150 -10.21 5.98 4.12
N ASP A 151 -11.39 5.81 4.71
CA ASP A 151 -12.52 5.10 4.09
C ASP A 151 -13.43 6.02 3.26
N ARG A 152 -13.01 7.27 3.05
CA ARG A 152 -13.70 8.22 2.18
C ARG A 152 -12.91 8.41 0.90
N PHE A 153 -13.55 8.16 -0.25
CA PHE A 153 -12.97 8.49 -1.55
C PHE A 153 -13.04 10.00 -1.79
N ILE A 154 -11.88 10.66 -1.85
CA ILE A 154 -11.79 12.11 -2.07
C ILE A 154 -11.77 12.36 -3.57
N ALA A 155 -12.95 12.67 -4.14
CA ALA A 155 -13.13 12.98 -5.56
C ALA A 155 -13.72 14.38 -5.70
N GLY A 156 -12.89 15.39 -5.87
CA GLY A 156 -13.43 16.74 -6.11
C GLY A 156 -12.37 17.84 -6.12
N ASN A 157 -12.61 18.84 -6.96
CA ASN A 157 -11.75 20.02 -7.07
C ASN A 157 -11.92 20.93 -5.84
N GLY A 158 -11.49 20.55 -4.67
CA GLY A 158 -11.55 21.43 -3.49
C GLY A 158 -11.62 20.74 -2.14
N GLU A 159 -11.93 19.47 -2.07
CA GLU A 159 -11.82 18.71 -0.83
C GLU A 159 -10.35 18.31 -0.63
N ARG A 160 -9.60 19.12 0.06
CA ARG A 160 -8.26 18.75 0.55
C ARG A 160 -8.39 18.22 1.96
N ILE A 161 -7.64 17.18 2.26
CA ILE A 161 -7.42 16.74 3.64
C ILE A 161 -6.75 17.90 4.36
N LYS A 162 -7.41 18.44 5.39
CA LYS A 162 -6.91 19.54 6.21
C LYS A 162 -6.04 18.99 7.33
#